data_c78e2ca0eede792a97f5e87e417791bb
#
_entry.id   c78e2ca0eede792a97f5e87e417791bb
#
_cell.length_a   1.000
_cell.length_b   1.000
_cell.length_c   1.000
_cell.angle_alpha   90.00
_cell.angle_beta   90.00
_cell.angle_gamma   90.00
#
_symmetry.space_group_name_H-M   'P 1'
#
loop_
_entity.id
_entity.type
_entity.pdbx_description
1 polymer ?
#
loop_
_entity_poly.entity_id
_entity_poly.type
_entity_poly.pdbx_seq_one_letter_code
_entity_poly.pdbx_strand_id
1 'polypeptide(L)'
;MIYEAKKEEILKFRVDPPLFCPFYNIWGEYAYDFHTPFSLDPFKLPASSTSGSPVVLSRDSFFGFLNDCGGSFSFDGSCFLTVTLQPGAKLYVSEHCAPMEEWKAYNRHFEQEKKTCAFWSDLEYCTWVEQSKQAALSGKTNSEVMSEDFVYQYIERIKKMSYPRGKFTIDDGWMVDRDEKGNFYLGDWEIDRKKFPHFEQLIADLKKEGFIPGLWLAPFTATKNSKLIREHPELLGAPYSAERNWYNLLPREDILTDHYRRIFEYYAGLGFMKFKLDISYGPKNDMIRILKLIYGIIKDINPDIEVETHMPDIFATRYADTVRINDVSFDAAGKWRSVVSGHYVVCKNSSPDRILNLDHIGTNASLSSAENYLEHCGILLEYAKESGGYPVISYLPDIFPETVWKEVRERILTLYDASGARREQTC
;
A
#
# COMPACT_ATOMS: atom_id res chain seq x y z
N MET A 1 28.75 11.35 -1.26
CA MET A 1 28.88 12.76 -1.70
C MET A 1 27.49 13.35 -1.86
N ILE A 2 27.29 14.64 -1.55
CA ILE A 2 25.99 15.31 -1.77
C ILE A 2 26.21 16.46 -2.75
N TYR A 3 25.43 16.46 -3.82
CA TYR A 3 25.34 17.56 -4.78
C TYR A 3 24.08 18.38 -4.45
N GLU A 4 24.21 19.71 -4.55
CA GLU A 4 23.08 20.64 -4.45
C GLU A 4 23.05 21.55 -5.68
N ALA A 5 22.01 21.41 -6.48
CA ALA A 5 21.88 22.14 -7.73
C ALA A 5 21.36 23.56 -7.48
N LYS A 6 22.09 24.59 -7.91
CA LYS A 6 21.66 26.00 -7.86
C LYS A 6 20.88 26.43 -9.09
N LYS A 7 21.04 25.71 -10.18
CA LYS A 7 20.34 25.87 -11.46
C LYS A 7 20.05 24.48 -12.01
N GLU A 8 19.37 24.38 -13.14
CA GLU A 8 19.24 23.11 -13.85
C GLU A 8 20.64 22.59 -14.22
N GLU A 9 20.94 21.36 -13.85
CA GLU A 9 22.22 20.70 -14.07
C GLU A 9 22.00 19.28 -14.57
N ILE A 10 22.88 18.83 -15.45
CA ILE A 10 22.91 17.45 -15.93
C ILE A 10 24.23 16.84 -15.52
N LEU A 11 24.15 15.82 -14.68
CA LEU A 11 25.30 15.04 -14.25
C LEU A 11 25.30 13.71 -15.00
N LYS A 12 26.51 13.20 -15.30
CA LYS A 12 26.67 11.91 -15.97
C LYS A 12 27.66 11.06 -15.21
N PHE A 13 27.22 9.89 -14.81
CA PHE A 13 28.03 8.93 -14.03
C PHE A 13 28.25 7.67 -14.85
N ARG A 14 29.46 7.14 -14.77
CA ARG A 14 29.73 5.79 -15.27
C ARG A 14 29.34 4.79 -14.19
N VAL A 15 28.53 3.79 -14.55
CA VAL A 15 27.99 2.80 -13.63
C VAL A 15 28.24 1.38 -14.14
N ASP A 16 28.32 0.41 -13.23
CA ASP A 16 28.41 -1.01 -13.56
C ASP A 16 27.01 -1.63 -13.57
N PRO A 17 26.46 -1.97 -14.77
CA PRO A 17 25.14 -2.57 -14.87
C PRO A 17 25.09 -3.98 -14.24
N PRO A 18 23.88 -4.51 -13.92
CA PRO A 18 22.57 -3.91 -14.15
C PRO A 18 22.23 -2.77 -13.19
N LEU A 19 21.32 -1.88 -13.62
CA LEU A 19 20.73 -0.88 -12.76
C LEU A 19 19.41 -1.38 -12.19
N PHE A 20 19.16 -1.01 -10.95
CA PHE A 20 17.91 -1.25 -10.26
C PHE A 20 17.25 0.06 -9.87
N CYS A 21 16.00 0.24 -10.31
CA CYS A 21 15.16 1.39 -9.99
C CYS A 21 13.84 0.87 -9.39
N PRO A 22 13.70 0.84 -8.07
CA PRO A 22 12.63 0.12 -7.40
C PRO A 22 11.22 0.65 -7.69
N PHE A 23 11.10 1.91 -8.11
CA PHE A 23 9.81 2.57 -8.31
C PHE A 23 9.53 2.89 -9.78
N TYR A 24 10.33 2.34 -10.70
CA TYR A 24 10.07 2.51 -12.11
C TYR A 24 8.83 1.74 -12.54
N ASN A 25 7.99 2.41 -13.30
CA ASN A 25 6.77 1.89 -13.87
C ASN A 25 6.80 2.05 -15.37
N ILE A 26 6.35 1.03 -16.09
CA ILE A 26 6.34 0.99 -17.55
C ILE A 26 5.47 2.09 -18.20
N TRP A 27 4.56 2.70 -17.44
CA TRP A 27 3.70 3.79 -17.93
C TRP A 27 4.27 5.19 -17.68
N GLY A 28 5.48 5.29 -17.11
CA GLY A 28 6.13 6.58 -16.84
C GLY A 28 5.50 7.40 -15.73
N GLU A 29 4.49 6.86 -15.04
CA GLU A 29 3.82 7.46 -13.90
C GLU A 29 4.26 6.76 -12.62
N TYR A 30 4.18 7.46 -11.51
CA TYR A 30 4.40 6.83 -10.24
C TYR A 30 3.26 5.84 -9.97
N ALA A 31 3.62 4.58 -9.77
CA ALA A 31 2.73 3.57 -9.25
C ALA A 31 3.47 2.83 -8.15
N TYR A 32 2.76 2.41 -7.13
CA TYR A 32 3.32 1.52 -6.12
C TYR A 32 3.64 0.13 -6.68
N ASP A 33 3.20 -0.15 -7.88
CA ASP A 33 3.31 -1.42 -8.59
C ASP A 33 4.71 -1.57 -9.17
N PHE A 34 5.65 -2.08 -8.39
CA PHE A 34 6.98 -2.43 -8.88
C PHE A 34 7.02 -3.90 -9.29
N HIS A 35 7.08 -4.11 -10.58
CA HIS A 35 7.01 -5.44 -11.18
C HIS A 35 8.32 -6.21 -11.12
N THR A 36 9.42 -5.56 -10.76
CA THR A 36 10.73 -6.19 -10.79
C THR A 36 11.17 -6.47 -9.37
N PRO A 37 11.23 -7.75 -8.96
CA PRO A 37 11.86 -8.11 -7.71
C PRO A 37 13.33 -7.67 -7.74
N PHE A 38 13.94 -7.51 -6.57
CA PHE A 38 15.38 -7.29 -6.44
C PHE A 38 16.10 -8.57 -6.89
N SER A 39 16.12 -8.80 -8.21
CA SER A 39 16.74 -9.95 -8.83
C SER A 39 17.98 -9.52 -9.60
N LEU A 40 18.81 -10.48 -9.92
CA LEU A 40 20.02 -10.29 -10.71
C LEU A 40 19.72 -9.99 -12.20
N ASP A 41 18.46 -10.03 -12.60
CA ASP A 41 18.08 -9.68 -13.96
C ASP A 41 18.20 -8.17 -14.19
N PRO A 42 18.79 -7.75 -15.31
CA PRO A 42 19.04 -6.34 -15.57
C PRO A 42 17.73 -5.58 -15.70
N PHE A 43 17.50 -4.67 -14.78
CA PHE A 43 16.45 -3.69 -14.84
C PHE A 43 16.94 -2.52 -15.71
N LYS A 44 16.29 -2.25 -16.81
CA LYS A 44 16.66 -1.17 -17.71
C LYS A 44 15.78 0.04 -17.44
N LEU A 45 16.40 1.12 -16.99
CA LEU A 45 15.74 2.42 -17.05
C LEU A 45 15.48 2.78 -18.52
N PRO A 46 14.33 3.38 -18.87
CA PRO A 46 14.09 3.88 -20.20
C PRO A 46 15.06 5.02 -20.53
N ALA A 47 15.31 5.24 -21.80
CA ALA A 47 16.10 6.36 -22.27
C ALA A 47 15.48 7.73 -21.92
N SER A 48 14.15 7.78 -21.80
CA SER A 48 13.45 8.96 -21.27
C SER A 48 13.40 8.88 -19.73
N SER A 49 13.68 10.00 -19.08
CA SER A 49 13.61 10.10 -17.64
C SER A 49 12.24 9.72 -17.11
N THR A 50 12.22 9.01 -16.02
CA THR A 50 11.02 8.86 -15.22
C THR A 50 11.18 9.66 -13.95
N SER A 51 10.18 10.41 -13.59
CA SER A 51 10.09 11.08 -12.29
C SER A 51 9.73 10.11 -11.15
N GLY A 52 9.71 8.80 -11.43
CA GLY A 52 9.15 7.82 -10.52
C GLY A 52 10.03 7.54 -9.32
N SER A 53 11.26 7.09 -9.55
CA SER A 53 12.10 6.60 -8.45
C SER A 53 12.92 7.70 -7.80
N PRO A 54 12.93 7.79 -6.45
CA PRO A 54 13.87 8.65 -5.74
C PRO A 54 15.29 8.07 -5.70
N VAL A 55 15.48 6.78 -5.98
CA VAL A 55 16.77 6.11 -5.90
C VAL A 55 17.04 5.25 -7.13
N VAL A 56 18.31 5.09 -7.45
CA VAL A 56 18.83 4.14 -8.45
C VAL A 56 20.09 3.48 -7.88
N LEU A 57 20.18 2.17 -8.07
CA LEU A 57 21.33 1.37 -7.66
C LEU A 57 21.98 0.70 -8.89
N SER A 58 23.29 0.60 -8.90
CA SER A 58 24.05 -0.29 -9.78
C SER A 58 24.71 -1.38 -8.93
N ARG A 59 25.61 -2.18 -9.52
CA ARG A 59 26.35 -3.20 -8.76
C ARG A 59 27.27 -2.60 -7.70
N ASP A 60 27.77 -1.39 -7.94
CA ASP A 60 28.81 -0.74 -7.15
C ASP A 60 28.52 0.71 -6.80
N SER A 61 27.31 1.20 -7.07
CA SER A 61 27.00 2.61 -6.86
C SER A 61 25.55 2.80 -6.42
N PHE A 62 25.32 3.85 -5.63
CA PHE A 62 24.02 4.27 -5.15
C PHE A 62 23.78 5.75 -5.44
N PHE A 63 22.60 6.07 -5.96
CA PHE A 63 22.13 7.42 -6.25
C PHE A 63 20.76 7.63 -5.63
N GLY A 64 20.59 8.73 -4.89
CA GLY A 64 19.30 9.02 -4.26
C GLY A 64 19.04 10.52 -4.09
N PHE A 65 17.82 10.98 -4.41
CA PHE A 65 17.41 12.35 -4.11
C PHE A 65 17.15 12.50 -2.62
N LEU A 66 17.66 13.58 -2.02
CA LEU A 66 17.44 13.89 -0.60
C LEU A 66 16.24 14.79 -0.37
N ASN A 67 15.67 15.37 -1.43
CA ASN A 67 14.47 16.18 -1.35
C ASN A 67 13.64 16.03 -2.64
N ASP A 68 12.35 16.31 -2.52
CA ASP A 68 11.38 16.19 -3.59
C ASP A 68 11.24 17.52 -4.36
N CYS A 69 12.30 17.96 -5.01
CA CYS A 69 12.36 19.23 -5.74
C CYS A 69 12.46 19.08 -7.26
N GLY A 70 12.21 17.89 -7.75
CA GLY A 70 12.30 17.58 -9.18
C GLY A 70 13.71 17.20 -9.61
N GLY A 71 13.81 16.03 -10.08
CA GLY A 71 14.99 15.44 -10.70
C GLY A 71 14.59 14.14 -11.37
N SER A 72 15.46 13.63 -12.20
CA SER A 72 15.16 12.39 -12.92
C SER A 72 16.43 11.63 -13.25
N PHE A 73 16.26 10.32 -13.39
CA PHE A 73 17.30 9.41 -13.84
C PHE A 73 16.99 8.93 -15.25
N SER A 74 18.00 8.86 -16.11
CA SER A 74 17.94 8.17 -17.39
C SER A 74 19.19 7.34 -17.60
N PHE A 75 19.07 6.20 -18.29
CA PHE A 75 20.15 5.28 -18.53
C PHE A 75 20.31 5.00 -20.02
N ASP A 76 21.54 5.06 -20.53
CA ASP A 76 21.81 4.87 -21.96
C ASP A 76 21.75 3.40 -22.43
N GLY A 77 21.51 2.48 -21.51
CA GLY A 77 21.44 1.04 -21.77
C GLY A 77 22.80 0.34 -21.78
N SER A 78 23.90 1.07 -21.58
CA SER A 78 25.26 0.52 -21.56
C SER A 78 25.97 0.71 -20.22
N CYS A 79 26.47 1.88 -19.93
CA CYS A 79 27.27 2.16 -18.73
C CYS A 79 27.14 3.59 -18.20
N PHE A 80 26.23 4.42 -18.74
CA PHE A 80 26.08 5.78 -18.26
C PHE A 80 24.70 6.06 -17.70
N LEU A 81 24.68 6.47 -16.43
CA LEU A 81 23.50 7.05 -15.78
C LEU A 81 23.56 8.58 -15.90
N THR A 82 22.53 9.16 -16.46
CA THR A 82 22.35 10.62 -16.52
C THR A 82 21.35 11.03 -15.46
N VAL A 83 21.71 12.03 -14.66
CA VAL A 83 20.85 12.61 -13.62
C VAL A 83 20.58 14.06 -13.98
N THR A 84 19.31 14.39 -14.21
CA THR A 84 18.88 15.77 -14.37
C THR A 84 18.44 16.32 -13.03
N LEU A 85 19.02 17.45 -12.62
CA LEU A 85 18.73 18.12 -11.36
C LEU A 85 18.04 19.44 -11.65
N GLN A 86 16.89 19.68 -11.03
CA GLN A 86 16.25 20.99 -11.03
C GLN A 86 16.85 21.89 -9.93
N PRO A 87 16.69 23.22 -9.99
CA PRO A 87 17.17 24.12 -8.95
C PRO A 87 16.67 23.70 -7.56
N GLY A 88 17.59 23.61 -6.59
CA GLY A 88 17.31 23.16 -5.23
C GLY A 88 17.32 21.63 -5.04
N ALA A 89 17.50 20.83 -6.09
CA ALA A 89 17.65 19.39 -5.98
C ALA A 89 18.92 19.03 -5.21
N LYS A 90 18.79 18.06 -4.30
CA LYS A 90 19.88 17.46 -3.54
C LYS A 90 20.01 16.00 -3.91
N LEU A 91 21.17 15.61 -4.42
CA LEU A 91 21.49 14.25 -4.83
C LEU A 91 22.58 13.66 -3.94
N TYR A 92 22.26 12.55 -3.31
CA TYR A 92 23.24 11.70 -2.63
C TYR A 92 23.86 10.73 -3.64
N VAL A 93 25.19 10.67 -3.68
CA VAL A 93 25.94 9.78 -4.57
C VAL A 93 26.99 9.03 -3.77
N SER A 94 27.05 7.72 -3.94
CA SER A 94 28.13 6.86 -3.48
C SER A 94 28.53 5.92 -4.62
N GLU A 95 29.81 6.01 -5.00
CA GLU A 95 30.44 5.18 -6.03
C GLU A 95 31.39 4.18 -5.36
N HIS A 96 31.63 3.02 -5.98
CA HIS A 96 32.49 1.96 -5.47
C HIS A 96 32.10 1.48 -4.06
N CYS A 97 30.80 1.29 -3.86
CA CYS A 97 30.20 0.94 -2.57
C CYS A 97 29.43 -0.38 -2.63
N ALA A 98 28.95 -0.83 -1.48
CA ALA A 98 27.93 -1.86 -1.36
C ALA A 98 26.54 -1.17 -1.40
N PRO A 99 25.80 -1.18 -2.53
CA PRO A 99 24.64 -0.31 -2.74
C PRO A 99 23.52 -0.49 -1.70
N MET A 100 23.34 -1.71 -1.19
CA MET A 100 22.32 -1.99 -0.17
C MET A 100 22.68 -1.39 1.21
N GLU A 101 23.97 -1.35 1.56
CA GLU A 101 24.43 -0.70 2.78
C GLU A 101 24.35 0.83 2.63
N GLU A 102 24.64 1.33 1.43
CA GLU A 102 24.46 2.76 1.13
C GLU A 102 22.99 3.18 1.15
N TRP A 103 22.06 2.32 0.74
CA TRP A 103 20.63 2.60 0.87
C TRP A 103 20.24 2.82 2.34
N LYS A 104 20.74 1.98 3.24
CA LYS A 104 20.56 2.18 4.69
C LYS A 104 21.19 3.49 5.18
N ALA A 105 22.40 3.82 4.69
CA ALA A 105 23.06 5.08 5.03
C ALA A 105 22.28 6.31 4.51
N TYR A 106 21.77 6.23 3.29
CA TYR A 106 20.89 7.24 2.69
C TYR A 106 19.62 7.44 3.52
N ASN A 107 19.02 6.38 4.03
CA ASN A 107 17.79 6.45 4.83
C ASN A 107 17.97 7.26 6.12
N ARG A 108 19.18 7.29 6.70
CA ARG A 108 19.47 8.10 7.92
C ARG A 108 19.23 9.59 7.73
N HIS A 109 19.22 10.08 6.50
CA HIS A 109 18.87 11.47 6.21
C HIS A 109 17.36 11.75 6.37
N PHE A 110 16.54 10.70 6.50
CA PHE A 110 15.09 10.78 6.61
C PHE A 110 14.55 10.25 7.93
N GLU A 111 15.42 9.74 8.81
CA GLU A 111 15.01 9.28 10.13
C GLU A 111 14.30 10.40 10.89
N GLN A 112 13.16 10.10 11.45
CA GLN A 112 12.35 11.01 12.25
C GLN A 112 11.85 10.27 13.48
N GLU A 113 11.90 10.95 14.63
CA GLU A 113 11.22 10.43 15.82
C GLU A 113 9.74 10.27 15.51
N LYS A 114 9.23 9.05 15.67
CA LYS A 114 7.86 8.70 15.32
C LYS A 114 7.11 8.17 16.52
N LYS A 115 5.90 8.70 16.72
CA LYS A 115 4.93 8.08 17.62
C LYS A 115 4.44 6.78 16.98
N THR A 116 4.48 5.70 17.72
CA THR A 116 3.90 4.42 17.32
C THR A 116 2.78 4.04 18.27
N CYS A 117 1.73 3.46 17.74
CA CYS A 117 0.66 2.84 18.52
C CYS A 117 0.84 1.33 18.52
N ALA A 118 0.65 0.67 19.64
CA ALA A 118 0.90 -0.76 19.78
C ALA A 118 0.08 -1.59 18.78
N PHE A 119 -1.19 -1.27 18.57
CA PHE A 119 -2.07 -2.04 17.68
C PHE A 119 -1.73 -1.91 16.18
N TRP A 120 -0.88 -0.96 15.77
CA TRP A 120 -0.52 -0.82 14.36
C TRP A 120 0.23 -2.04 13.81
N SER A 121 0.89 -2.80 14.68
CA SER A 121 1.55 -4.07 14.33
C SER A 121 0.72 -5.31 14.62
N ASP A 122 -0.55 -5.16 15.01
CA ASP A 122 -1.45 -6.27 15.28
C ASP A 122 -1.81 -7.02 13.99
N LEU A 123 -2.20 -8.28 14.16
CA LEU A 123 -2.72 -9.11 13.09
C LEU A 123 -3.87 -8.39 12.36
N GLU A 124 -3.95 -8.55 11.06
CA GLU A 124 -5.02 -7.95 10.27
C GLU A 124 -5.79 -8.98 9.44
N TYR A 125 -7.09 -8.75 9.33
CA TYR A 125 -7.98 -9.36 8.36
C TYR A 125 -8.41 -8.31 7.35
N CYS A 126 -8.56 -8.72 6.07
CA CYS A 126 -9.04 -7.84 5.02
C CYS A 126 -10.00 -8.62 4.12
N THR A 127 -11.09 -8.02 3.72
CA THR A 127 -12.14 -8.72 2.96
C THR A 127 -11.75 -9.01 1.51
N TRP A 128 -10.74 -8.32 0.94
CA TRP A 128 -10.46 -8.25 -0.50
C TRP A 128 -10.31 -9.61 -1.22
N VAL A 129 -9.42 -10.49 -0.76
CA VAL A 129 -9.14 -11.74 -1.50
C VAL A 129 -10.29 -12.72 -1.38
N GLU A 130 -10.93 -12.82 -0.21
CA GLU A 130 -12.11 -13.66 -0.04
C GLU A 130 -13.28 -13.15 -0.88
N GLN A 131 -13.47 -11.84 -0.93
CA GLN A 131 -14.44 -11.15 -1.76
C GLN A 131 -14.22 -11.45 -3.24
N SER A 132 -12.99 -11.34 -3.72
CA SER A 132 -12.61 -11.65 -5.11
C SER A 132 -12.86 -13.11 -5.46
N LYS A 133 -12.60 -14.02 -4.53
CA LYS A 133 -12.89 -15.44 -4.69
C LYS A 133 -14.40 -15.70 -4.80
N GLN A 134 -15.19 -15.13 -3.89
CA GLN A 134 -16.64 -15.30 -3.91
C GLN A 134 -17.23 -14.70 -5.18
N ALA A 135 -16.71 -13.58 -5.66
CA ALA A 135 -17.10 -12.97 -6.94
C ALA A 135 -16.83 -13.94 -8.11
N ALA A 136 -15.63 -14.51 -8.18
CA ALA A 136 -15.28 -15.48 -9.23
C ALA A 136 -16.17 -16.72 -9.20
N LEU A 137 -16.50 -17.25 -8.01
CA LEU A 137 -17.36 -18.44 -7.87
C LEU A 137 -18.83 -18.18 -8.21
N SER A 138 -19.32 -16.97 -7.95
CA SER A 138 -20.74 -16.60 -8.15
C SER A 138 -21.02 -15.91 -9.49
N GLY A 139 -19.98 -15.58 -10.28
CA GLY A 139 -20.10 -14.79 -11.52
C GLY A 139 -20.48 -13.33 -11.28
N LYS A 140 -20.30 -12.83 -10.05
CA LYS A 140 -20.53 -11.45 -9.65
C LYS A 140 -19.25 -10.62 -9.72
N THR A 141 -19.38 -9.31 -9.61
CA THR A 141 -18.25 -8.40 -9.37
C THR A 141 -17.89 -8.40 -7.88
N ASN A 142 -16.69 -7.94 -7.55
CA ASN A 142 -16.24 -7.79 -6.15
C ASN A 142 -17.21 -6.90 -5.35
N SER A 143 -17.65 -5.80 -5.94
CA SER A 143 -18.59 -4.88 -5.29
C SER A 143 -19.98 -5.50 -5.04
N GLU A 144 -20.47 -6.38 -5.94
CA GLU A 144 -21.75 -7.08 -5.73
C GLU A 144 -21.72 -8.16 -4.66
N VAL A 145 -20.53 -8.68 -4.35
CA VAL A 145 -20.31 -9.63 -3.25
C VAL A 145 -20.24 -8.91 -1.91
N MET A 146 -19.61 -7.73 -1.90
CA MET A 146 -19.42 -6.96 -0.68
C MET A 146 -20.77 -6.49 -0.12
N SER A 147 -21.09 -6.94 1.09
CA SER A 147 -22.33 -6.64 1.80
C SER A 147 -22.17 -6.82 3.30
N GLU A 148 -23.13 -6.33 4.06
CA GLU A 148 -23.21 -6.55 5.51
C GLU A 148 -23.21 -8.04 5.85
N ASP A 149 -24.01 -8.84 5.15
CA ASP A 149 -24.07 -10.30 5.33
C ASP A 149 -22.72 -10.98 5.04
N PHE A 150 -22.01 -10.55 3.99
CA PHE A 150 -20.69 -11.08 3.67
C PHE A 150 -19.70 -10.83 4.82
N VAL A 151 -19.70 -9.63 5.39
CA VAL A 151 -18.81 -9.29 6.52
C VAL A 151 -19.13 -10.14 7.75
N TYR A 152 -20.44 -10.29 8.10
CA TYR A 152 -20.81 -11.16 9.22
C TYR A 152 -20.41 -12.62 8.98
N GLN A 153 -20.61 -13.17 7.78
CA GLN A 153 -20.17 -14.53 7.44
C GLN A 153 -18.65 -14.68 7.55
N TYR A 154 -17.88 -13.68 7.15
CA TYR A 154 -16.43 -13.69 7.28
C TYR A 154 -16.01 -13.75 8.75
N ILE A 155 -16.61 -12.93 9.60
CA ILE A 155 -16.37 -12.92 11.05
C ILE A 155 -16.70 -14.28 11.68
N GLU A 156 -17.84 -14.87 11.35
CA GLU A 156 -18.23 -16.17 11.89
C GLU A 156 -17.27 -17.29 11.49
N ARG A 157 -16.69 -17.23 10.28
CA ARG A 157 -15.65 -18.17 9.86
C ARG A 157 -14.36 -18.01 10.67
N ILE A 158 -13.93 -16.78 10.95
CA ILE A 158 -12.78 -16.50 11.84
C ILE A 158 -13.05 -17.10 13.23
N LYS A 159 -14.24 -16.89 13.79
CA LYS A 159 -14.64 -17.41 15.10
C LYS A 159 -14.64 -18.94 15.12
N LYS A 160 -15.20 -19.58 14.09
CA LYS A 160 -15.23 -21.05 13.96
C LYS A 160 -13.82 -21.66 13.94
N MET A 161 -12.87 -21.03 13.31
CA MET A 161 -11.47 -21.44 13.31
C MET A 161 -10.74 -21.12 14.63
N SER A 162 -11.37 -20.39 15.54
CA SER A 162 -10.75 -19.87 16.77
C SER A 162 -9.47 -19.09 16.51
N TYR A 163 -9.46 -18.31 15.45
CA TYR A 163 -8.35 -17.43 15.11
C TYR A 163 -8.29 -16.22 16.04
N PRO A 164 -7.10 -15.65 16.28
CA PRO A 164 -6.96 -14.39 17.02
C PRO A 164 -7.86 -13.30 16.44
N ARG A 165 -8.14 -12.26 17.21
CA ARG A 165 -8.80 -11.05 16.72
C ARG A 165 -7.78 -10.15 15.98
N GLY A 166 -7.77 -8.90 16.21
CA GLY A 166 -6.85 -7.93 15.59
C GLY A 166 -7.59 -6.90 14.75
N LYS A 167 -6.94 -6.33 13.76
CA LYS A 167 -7.55 -5.37 12.84
C LYS A 167 -8.45 -6.08 11.84
N PHE A 168 -9.55 -5.43 11.43
CA PHE A 168 -10.48 -5.94 10.42
C PHE A 168 -10.79 -4.82 9.42
N THR A 169 -10.21 -4.91 8.23
CA THR A 169 -10.39 -3.92 7.16
C THR A 169 -11.49 -4.35 6.21
N ILE A 170 -12.55 -3.53 6.13
CA ILE A 170 -13.58 -3.60 5.09
C ILE A 170 -12.99 -2.96 3.84
N ASP A 171 -12.77 -3.77 2.80
CA ASP A 171 -12.12 -3.35 1.56
C ASP A 171 -13.13 -2.80 0.53
N ASP A 172 -12.70 -2.56 -0.71
CA ASP A 172 -13.48 -1.98 -1.80
C ASP A 172 -14.89 -2.59 -1.92
N GLY A 173 -15.86 -1.75 -2.25
CA GLY A 173 -17.25 -2.17 -2.50
C GLY A 173 -18.23 -1.87 -1.36
N TRP A 174 -17.81 -1.29 -0.25
CA TRP A 174 -18.69 -0.85 0.85
C TRP A 174 -19.47 0.43 0.52
N MET A 175 -18.93 1.25 -0.37
CA MET A 175 -19.48 2.54 -0.76
C MET A 175 -20.39 2.42 -2.00
N VAL A 176 -21.12 3.48 -2.28
CA VAL A 176 -21.82 3.65 -3.55
C VAL A 176 -20.78 3.72 -4.67
N ASP A 177 -20.74 2.70 -5.52
CA ASP A 177 -19.77 2.57 -6.61
C ASP A 177 -20.40 2.76 -8.00
N ARG A 178 -21.75 2.97 -8.05
CA ARG A 178 -22.54 3.22 -9.25
C ARG A 178 -23.51 4.34 -9.03
N ASP A 179 -23.70 5.18 -10.04
CA ASP A 179 -24.79 6.15 -10.05
C ASP A 179 -26.13 5.47 -10.39
N GLU A 180 -27.22 6.24 -10.37
CA GLU A 180 -28.57 5.75 -10.70
C GLU A 180 -28.69 5.16 -12.12
N LYS A 181 -27.75 5.49 -13.02
CA LYS A 181 -27.69 4.99 -14.40
C LYS A 181 -26.74 3.79 -14.55
N GLY A 182 -26.14 3.33 -13.46
CA GLY A 182 -25.18 2.22 -13.44
C GLY A 182 -23.76 2.57 -13.89
N ASN A 183 -23.42 3.86 -14.06
CA ASN A 183 -22.05 4.28 -14.35
C ASN A 183 -21.19 4.23 -13.09
N PHE A 184 -19.91 3.98 -13.25
CA PHE A 184 -18.96 4.04 -12.14
C PHE A 184 -19.02 5.38 -11.39
N TYR A 185 -18.96 5.30 -10.05
CA TYR A 185 -19.07 6.42 -9.14
C TYR A 185 -18.02 6.30 -8.03
N LEU A 186 -17.12 7.27 -7.94
CA LEU A 186 -16.03 7.26 -6.98
C LEU A 186 -15.68 8.71 -6.60
N GLY A 187 -15.34 8.94 -5.33
CA GLY A 187 -14.87 10.23 -4.81
C GLY A 187 -15.68 10.79 -3.65
N ASP A 188 -16.94 10.42 -3.47
CA ASP A 188 -17.77 10.95 -2.39
C ASP A 188 -17.75 10.10 -1.11
N TRP A 189 -17.38 8.81 -1.23
CA TRP A 189 -17.18 7.88 -0.12
C TRP A 189 -18.40 7.73 0.77
N GLU A 190 -19.58 7.65 0.16
CA GLU A 190 -20.86 7.45 0.85
C GLU A 190 -21.16 5.96 0.99
N ILE A 191 -21.68 5.53 2.14
CA ILE A 191 -22.05 4.14 2.39
C ILE A 191 -23.17 3.70 1.45
N ASP A 192 -23.03 2.56 0.78
CA ASP A 192 -24.12 1.94 0.04
C ASP A 192 -25.14 1.30 1.00
N ARG A 193 -26.20 2.03 1.30
CA ARG A 193 -27.26 1.61 2.23
C ARG A 193 -28.08 0.42 1.73
N LYS A 194 -27.98 0.05 0.47
CA LYS A 194 -28.61 -1.18 -0.05
C LYS A 194 -27.80 -2.41 0.35
N LYS A 195 -26.48 -2.29 0.36
CA LYS A 195 -25.54 -3.36 0.75
C LYS A 195 -25.30 -3.40 2.27
N PHE A 196 -25.33 -2.24 2.90
CA PHE A 196 -25.05 -2.03 4.33
C PHE A 196 -26.16 -1.21 5.00
N PRO A 197 -27.37 -1.76 5.18
CA PRO A 197 -28.48 -1.04 5.79
C PRO A 197 -28.21 -0.63 7.23
N HIS A 198 -27.40 -1.41 7.99
CA HIS A 198 -27.09 -1.18 9.40
C HIS A 198 -25.59 -1.04 9.62
N PHE A 199 -24.91 -0.29 8.75
CA PHE A 199 -23.44 -0.15 8.79
C PHE A 199 -22.88 0.25 10.14
N GLU A 200 -23.53 1.19 10.84
CA GLU A 200 -23.14 1.63 12.16
C GLU A 200 -23.21 0.51 13.20
N GLN A 201 -24.23 -0.33 13.12
CA GLN A 201 -24.37 -1.52 13.97
C GLN A 201 -23.31 -2.56 13.66
N LEU A 202 -23.00 -2.81 12.38
CA LEU A 202 -21.95 -3.70 11.97
C LEU A 202 -20.60 -3.27 12.60
N ILE A 203 -20.26 -1.98 12.58
CA ILE A 203 -19.02 -1.49 13.19
C ILE A 203 -19.03 -1.64 14.72
N ALA A 204 -20.18 -1.41 15.37
CA ALA A 204 -20.33 -1.66 16.80
C ALA A 204 -20.15 -3.14 17.14
N ASP A 205 -20.69 -4.03 16.32
CA ASP A 205 -20.56 -5.49 16.50
C ASP A 205 -19.13 -5.97 16.27
N LEU A 206 -18.41 -5.46 15.26
CA LEU A 206 -16.99 -5.73 15.07
C LEU A 206 -16.18 -5.40 16.33
N LYS A 207 -16.40 -4.21 16.89
CA LYS A 207 -15.72 -3.76 18.13
C LYS A 207 -16.08 -4.67 19.31
N LYS A 208 -17.36 -5.03 19.46
CA LYS A 208 -17.83 -5.94 20.50
C LYS A 208 -17.21 -7.34 20.41
N GLU A 209 -16.97 -7.83 19.20
CA GLU A 209 -16.27 -9.10 18.94
C GLU A 209 -14.74 -8.98 19.15
N GLY A 210 -14.22 -7.81 19.48
CA GLY A 210 -12.80 -7.56 19.78
C GLY A 210 -11.95 -7.24 18.56
N PHE A 211 -12.56 -6.87 17.44
CA PHE A 211 -11.82 -6.38 16.28
C PHE A 211 -11.61 -4.86 16.32
N ILE A 212 -10.55 -4.41 15.70
CA ILE A 212 -10.24 -3.00 15.46
C ILE A 212 -10.66 -2.67 14.03
N PRO A 213 -11.72 -1.86 13.80
CA PRO A 213 -12.22 -1.58 12.47
C PRO A 213 -11.25 -0.79 11.61
N GLY A 214 -11.01 -1.25 10.38
CA GLY A 214 -10.30 -0.57 9.31
C GLY A 214 -11.19 -0.35 8.09
N LEU A 215 -10.92 0.69 7.31
CA LEU A 215 -11.68 1.04 6.11
C LEU A 215 -10.76 1.34 4.94
N TRP A 216 -11.08 0.77 3.78
CA TRP A 216 -10.40 1.04 2.51
C TRP A 216 -10.99 2.27 1.83
N LEU A 217 -10.12 3.11 1.24
CA LEU A 217 -10.46 4.23 0.39
C LEU A 217 -9.43 4.35 -0.75
N ALA A 218 -9.88 4.88 -1.90
CA ALA A 218 -9.01 5.29 -3.01
C ALA A 218 -9.07 6.82 -3.20
N PRO A 219 -8.51 7.61 -2.27
CA PRO A 219 -8.78 9.04 -2.19
C PRO A 219 -8.04 9.88 -3.26
N PHE A 220 -7.21 9.27 -4.08
CA PHE A 220 -6.45 9.96 -5.14
C PHE A 220 -7.23 10.05 -6.46
N THR A 221 -8.44 9.45 -6.50
CA THR A 221 -9.21 9.23 -7.73
C THR A 221 -10.66 9.63 -7.55
N ALA A 222 -11.27 10.19 -8.59
CA ALA A 222 -12.71 10.45 -8.64
C ALA A 222 -13.29 10.23 -10.03
N THR A 223 -14.61 10.11 -10.13
CA THR A 223 -15.36 10.05 -11.39
C THR A 223 -16.01 11.39 -11.70
N LYS A 224 -16.19 11.70 -12.97
CA LYS A 224 -16.83 12.96 -13.41
C LYS A 224 -18.24 13.16 -12.86
N ASN A 225 -18.95 12.08 -12.59
CA ASN A 225 -20.31 12.08 -12.07
C ASN A 225 -20.40 12.11 -10.54
N SER A 226 -19.27 12.05 -9.82
CA SER A 226 -19.26 12.25 -8.37
C SER A 226 -19.76 13.66 -8.02
N LYS A 227 -20.32 13.80 -6.83
CA LYS A 227 -20.77 15.11 -6.29
C LYS A 227 -19.57 16.06 -6.17
N LEU A 228 -18.45 15.55 -5.64
CA LEU A 228 -17.21 16.32 -5.52
C LEU A 228 -16.82 16.96 -6.86
N ILE A 229 -16.80 16.20 -7.97
CA ILE A 229 -16.37 16.74 -9.27
C ILE A 229 -17.42 17.60 -9.94
N ARG A 230 -18.72 17.33 -9.71
CA ARG A 230 -19.77 18.21 -10.21
C ARG A 230 -19.75 19.60 -9.56
N GLU A 231 -19.42 19.66 -8.27
CA GLU A 231 -19.28 20.90 -7.52
C GLU A 231 -17.93 21.58 -7.80
N HIS A 232 -16.87 20.80 -8.04
CA HIS A 232 -15.49 21.25 -8.21
C HIS A 232 -14.82 20.58 -9.43
N PRO A 233 -15.24 20.92 -10.66
CA PRO A 233 -14.68 20.31 -11.88
C PRO A 233 -13.18 20.61 -12.07
N GLU A 234 -12.65 21.63 -11.43
CA GLU A 234 -11.23 22.02 -11.41
C GLU A 234 -10.33 21.04 -10.63
N LEU A 235 -10.91 20.07 -9.92
CA LEU A 235 -10.16 18.99 -9.27
C LEU A 235 -9.76 17.86 -10.23
N LEU A 236 -10.37 17.83 -11.44
CA LEU A 236 -10.19 16.72 -12.34
C LEU A 236 -8.84 16.79 -13.05
N GLY A 237 -7.98 15.84 -12.77
CA GLY A 237 -6.68 15.66 -13.43
C GLY A 237 -6.72 14.73 -14.63
N ALA A 238 -5.61 14.05 -14.89
CA ALA A 238 -5.50 13.08 -15.97
C ALA A 238 -6.39 11.84 -15.75
N PRO A 239 -6.88 11.20 -16.82
CA PRO A 239 -7.63 9.96 -16.72
C PRO A 239 -6.71 8.82 -16.24
N TYR A 240 -7.07 8.16 -15.16
CA TYR A 240 -6.45 6.91 -14.71
C TYR A 240 -7.01 5.70 -15.50
N SER A 241 -8.34 5.63 -15.63
CA SER A 241 -9.02 4.63 -16.44
C SER A 241 -10.19 5.29 -17.17
N ALA A 242 -10.03 5.52 -18.47
CA ALA A 242 -11.08 6.12 -19.29
C ALA A 242 -12.32 5.24 -19.36
N GLU A 243 -12.17 3.91 -19.40
CA GLU A 243 -13.26 2.93 -19.41
C GLU A 243 -14.13 3.03 -18.15
N ARG A 244 -13.49 3.19 -16.97
CA ARG A 244 -14.17 3.33 -15.69
C ARG A 244 -14.55 4.77 -15.36
N ASN A 245 -14.25 5.73 -16.23
CA ASN A 245 -14.42 7.16 -15.96
C ASN A 245 -13.66 7.64 -14.70
N TRP A 246 -12.53 7.02 -14.39
CA TRP A 246 -11.70 7.35 -13.23
C TRP A 246 -10.62 8.34 -13.61
N TYR A 247 -10.48 9.39 -12.82
CA TYR A 247 -9.55 10.48 -13.02
C TYR A 247 -8.76 10.72 -11.74
N ASN A 248 -7.47 11.03 -11.90
CA ASN A 248 -6.67 11.49 -10.78
C ASN A 248 -7.18 12.85 -10.30
N LEU A 249 -7.12 13.07 -8.99
CA LEU A 249 -7.45 14.36 -8.39
C LEU A 249 -6.22 15.29 -8.43
N LEU A 250 -6.48 16.57 -8.73
CA LEU A 250 -5.48 17.61 -8.55
C LEU A 250 -5.43 18.03 -7.06
N PRO A 251 -4.23 18.31 -6.50
CA PRO A 251 -4.04 18.58 -5.07
C PRO A 251 -4.45 20.01 -4.68
N ARG A 252 -5.73 20.34 -4.83
CA ARG A 252 -6.33 21.60 -4.42
C ARG A 252 -6.69 21.54 -2.94
N GLU A 253 -5.74 21.92 -2.09
CA GLU A 253 -5.90 21.86 -0.62
C GLU A 253 -7.06 22.73 -0.13
N ASP A 254 -7.30 23.85 -0.79
CA ASP A 254 -8.41 24.78 -0.52
C ASP A 254 -9.81 24.14 -0.63
N ILE A 255 -9.94 23.08 -1.42
CA ILE A 255 -11.19 22.34 -1.62
C ILE A 255 -11.16 21.00 -0.88
N LEU A 256 -10.07 20.25 -1.05
CA LEU A 256 -9.95 18.90 -0.54
C LEU A 256 -9.89 18.81 0.99
N THR A 257 -9.48 19.88 1.69
CA THR A 257 -9.43 19.90 3.16
C THR A 257 -10.81 19.66 3.77
N ASP A 258 -11.82 20.42 3.37
CA ASP A 258 -13.16 20.28 3.92
C ASP A 258 -13.80 18.96 3.50
N HIS A 259 -13.56 18.53 2.26
CA HIS A 259 -14.07 17.27 1.75
C HIS A 259 -13.55 16.08 2.57
N TYR A 260 -12.23 15.94 2.74
CA TYR A 260 -11.64 14.83 3.48
C TYR A 260 -11.88 14.93 4.99
N ARG A 261 -11.87 16.13 5.57
CA ARG A 261 -12.17 16.30 6.99
C ARG A 261 -13.54 15.74 7.33
N ARG A 262 -14.58 16.06 6.57
CA ARG A 262 -15.94 15.53 6.75
C ARG A 262 -15.97 14.00 6.66
N ILE A 263 -15.26 13.41 5.70
CA ILE A 263 -15.21 11.97 5.50
C ILE A 263 -14.53 11.29 6.70
N PHE A 264 -13.32 11.71 7.04
CA PHE A 264 -12.56 11.06 8.09
C PHE A 264 -13.11 11.31 9.48
N GLU A 265 -13.68 12.49 9.77
CA GLU A 265 -14.41 12.74 11.03
C GLU A 265 -15.61 11.80 11.18
N TYR A 266 -16.37 11.60 10.12
CA TYR A 266 -17.53 10.71 10.16
C TYR A 266 -17.10 9.25 10.45
N TYR A 267 -16.17 8.70 9.71
CA TYR A 267 -15.75 7.31 9.90
C TYR A 267 -14.94 7.11 11.19
N ALA A 268 -14.11 8.04 11.59
CA ALA A 268 -13.46 8.01 12.90
C ALA A 268 -14.48 8.06 14.04
N GLY A 269 -15.55 8.85 13.89
CA GLY A 269 -16.67 8.93 14.84
C GLY A 269 -17.41 7.61 15.01
N LEU A 270 -17.48 6.76 13.97
CA LEU A 270 -18.02 5.40 14.05
C LEU A 270 -17.07 4.41 14.77
N GLY A 271 -15.80 4.78 14.89
CA GLY A 271 -14.77 4.00 15.58
C GLY A 271 -13.80 3.28 14.66
N PHE A 272 -13.68 3.68 13.41
CA PHE A 272 -12.59 3.23 12.56
C PHE A 272 -11.26 3.77 13.08
N MET A 273 -10.31 2.88 13.25
CA MET A 273 -8.97 3.16 13.76
C MET A 273 -7.86 2.92 12.73
N LYS A 274 -8.24 2.53 11.52
CA LYS A 274 -7.34 2.36 10.38
C LYS A 274 -7.98 2.84 9.09
N PHE A 275 -7.21 3.55 8.26
CA PHE A 275 -7.57 3.88 6.89
C PHE A 275 -6.51 3.33 5.93
N LYS A 276 -6.93 2.39 5.06
CA LYS A 276 -6.13 1.82 3.97
C LYS A 276 -6.34 2.68 2.74
N LEU A 277 -5.30 3.44 2.33
CA LEU A 277 -5.35 4.36 1.20
C LEU A 277 -4.74 3.69 -0.04
N ASP A 278 -5.57 3.36 -1.02
CA ASP A 278 -5.23 2.56 -2.20
C ASP A 278 -5.34 3.36 -3.51
N ILE A 279 -5.06 2.68 -4.64
CA ILE A 279 -5.13 3.22 -6.01
C ILE A 279 -4.30 4.51 -6.14
N SER A 280 -3.01 4.38 -5.82
CA SER A 280 -2.05 5.49 -5.85
C SER A 280 -1.39 5.60 -7.23
N TYR A 281 -2.18 5.78 -8.28
CA TYR A 281 -1.70 5.97 -9.64
C TYR A 281 -1.86 7.43 -10.05
N GLY A 282 -0.83 8.00 -10.70
CA GLY A 282 -0.86 9.36 -11.20
C GLY A 282 0.47 10.11 -10.99
N PRO A 283 0.48 11.42 -11.21
CA PRO A 283 1.66 12.24 -10.97
C PRO A 283 2.10 12.16 -9.50
N LYS A 284 3.32 11.70 -9.26
CA LYS A 284 3.86 11.43 -7.93
C LYS A 284 3.66 12.60 -6.95
N ASN A 285 4.03 13.80 -7.38
CA ASN A 285 3.98 14.98 -6.50
C ASN A 285 2.55 15.34 -6.10
N ASP A 286 1.58 15.15 -6.99
CA ASP A 286 0.18 15.41 -6.69
C ASP A 286 -0.35 14.41 -5.66
N MET A 287 -0.01 13.13 -5.83
CA MET A 287 -0.43 12.10 -4.87
C MET A 287 0.21 12.30 -3.50
N ILE A 288 1.50 12.65 -3.44
CA ILE A 288 2.19 12.93 -2.16
C ILE A 288 1.55 14.14 -1.47
N ARG A 289 1.17 15.19 -2.21
CA ARG A 289 0.49 16.36 -1.64
C ARG A 289 -0.89 15.99 -1.07
N ILE A 290 -1.68 15.18 -1.79
CA ILE A 290 -2.98 14.70 -1.31
C ILE A 290 -2.78 13.79 -0.08
N LEU A 291 -1.82 12.86 -0.12
CA LEU A 291 -1.50 11.99 1.02
C LEU A 291 -1.10 12.79 2.26
N LYS A 292 -0.25 13.82 2.09
CA LYS A 292 0.15 14.71 3.18
C LYS A 292 -1.06 15.42 3.81
N LEU A 293 -1.96 15.93 2.97
CA LEU A 293 -3.18 16.58 3.42
C LEU A 293 -4.05 15.62 4.24
N ILE A 294 -4.32 14.44 3.70
CA ILE A 294 -5.14 13.41 4.35
C ILE A 294 -4.50 12.98 5.68
N TYR A 295 -3.19 12.70 5.66
CA TYR A 295 -2.46 12.33 6.87
C TYR A 295 -2.59 13.38 7.96
N GLY A 296 -2.39 14.67 7.62
CA GLY A 296 -2.56 15.78 8.54
C GLY A 296 -3.96 15.80 9.14
N ILE A 297 -4.99 15.72 8.32
CA ILE A 297 -6.40 15.71 8.76
C ILE A 297 -6.68 14.54 9.73
N ILE A 298 -6.25 13.34 9.38
CA ILE A 298 -6.49 12.16 10.23
C ILE A 298 -5.78 12.29 11.56
N LYS A 299 -4.53 12.79 11.57
CA LYS A 299 -3.75 12.96 12.80
C LYS A 299 -4.29 14.10 13.68
N ASP A 300 -4.91 15.12 13.10
CA ASP A 300 -5.64 16.16 13.83
C ASP A 300 -6.90 15.59 14.52
N ILE A 301 -7.63 14.69 13.84
CA ILE A 301 -8.82 14.04 14.39
C ILE A 301 -8.44 13.11 15.55
N ASN A 302 -7.52 12.19 15.31
CA ASN A 302 -6.99 11.28 16.33
C ASN A 302 -5.60 10.77 15.88
N PRO A 303 -4.53 11.10 16.62
CA PRO A 303 -3.17 10.70 16.25
C PRO A 303 -2.93 9.18 16.33
N ASP A 304 -3.82 8.43 16.98
CA ASP A 304 -3.69 6.97 17.11
C ASP A 304 -4.29 6.23 15.91
N ILE A 305 -5.10 6.86 15.06
CA ILE A 305 -5.61 6.24 13.84
C ILE A 305 -4.45 5.89 12.90
N GLU A 306 -4.39 4.63 12.48
CA GLU A 306 -3.41 4.13 11.51
C GLU A 306 -3.73 4.62 10.10
N VAL A 307 -2.73 5.19 9.42
CA VAL A 307 -2.79 5.53 8.00
C VAL A 307 -1.87 4.61 7.23
N GLU A 308 -2.44 3.78 6.37
CA GLU A 308 -1.71 2.89 5.49
C GLU A 308 -1.61 3.48 4.09
N THR A 309 -0.41 3.46 3.51
CA THR A 309 -0.19 3.82 2.10
C THR A 309 0.34 2.66 1.29
N HIS A 310 0.04 2.65 -0.01
CA HIS A 310 0.62 1.74 -0.99
C HIS A 310 1.75 2.41 -1.80
N MET A 311 2.24 3.54 -1.35
CA MET A 311 3.35 4.26 -1.97
C MET A 311 4.64 4.05 -1.16
N PRO A 312 5.46 3.04 -1.44
CA PRO A 312 6.68 2.75 -0.68
C PRO A 312 7.85 3.68 -1.08
N ASP A 313 7.56 4.92 -1.39
CA ASP A 313 8.52 5.95 -1.74
C ASP A 313 8.92 6.74 -0.50
N ILE A 314 10.20 7.00 -0.29
CA ILE A 314 10.70 7.66 0.92
C ILE A 314 10.09 9.04 1.19
N PHE A 315 9.63 9.74 0.15
CA PHE A 315 8.94 11.02 0.31
C PHE A 315 7.46 10.85 0.67
N ALA A 316 6.80 9.79 0.18
CA ALA A 316 5.41 9.47 0.48
C ALA A 316 5.27 8.83 1.87
N THR A 317 6.15 7.91 2.24
CA THR A 317 6.07 7.15 3.51
C THR A 317 6.18 8.01 4.76
N ARG A 318 6.63 9.26 4.63
CA ARG A 318 6.61 10.26 5.71
C ARG A 318 5.20 10.60 6.18
N TYR A 319 4.21 10.39 5.31
CA TYR A 319 2.80 10.68 5.54
C TYR A 319 1.98 9.38 5.65
N ALA A 320 2.57 8.38 6.30
CA ALA A 320 1.92 7.11 6.61
C ALA A 320 2.48 6.54 7.92
N ASP A 321 1.74 5.67 8.55
CA ASP A 321 2.16 4.89 9.72
C ASP A 321 2.60 3.50 9.30
N THR A 322 1.89 2.94 8.35
CA THR A 322 2.17 1.64 7.76
C THR A 322 2.29 1.74 6.24
N VAL A 323 3.14 0.89 5.68
CA VAL A 323 3.39 0.82 4.25
C VAL A 323 3.17 -0.60 3.80
N ARG A 324 2.26 -0.80 2.84
CA ARG A 324 1.96 -2.12 2.29
C ARG A 324 3.01 -2.51 1.25
N ILE A 325 3.53 -3.73 1.34
CA ILE A 325 4.24 -4.35 0.22
C ILE A 325 3.23 -4.64 -0.89
N ASN A 326 3.71 -4.71 -2.14
CA ASN A 326 2.78 -4.85 -3.26
C ASN A 326 2.17 -6.25 -3.37
N ASP A 327 1.01 -6.33 -4.03
CA ASP A 327 0.29 -7.58 -4.30
C ASP A 327 1.19 -8.64 -4.95
N VAL A 328 0.98 -9.87 -4.54
CA VAL A 328 1.67 -11.03 -5.09
C VAL A 328 0.65 -11.98 -5.69
N SER A 329 0.88 -12.42 -6.91
CA SER A 329 0.10 -13.46 -7.55
C SER A 329 0.89 -14.75 -7.62
N PHE A 330 0.29 -15.86 -7.15
CA PHE A 330 0.88 -17.17 -7.34
C PHE A 330 0.90 -17.54 -8.82
N ASP A 331 2.01 -18.03 -9.30
CA ASP A 331 2.21 -18.51 -10.66
C ASP A 331 2.68 -19.97 -10.66
N ALA A 332 2.39 -20.68 -11.75
CA ALA A 332 2.72 -22.10 -11.87
C ALA A 332 4.25 -22.38 -11.87
N ALA A 333 5.06 -21.38 -12.21
CA ALA A 333 6.52 -21.48 -12.22
C ALA A 333 7.15 -21.17 -10.84
N GLY A 334 6.35 -20.76 -9.85
CA GLY A 334 6.80 -20.45 -8.50
C GLY A 334 7.63 -19.17 -8.38
N LYS A 335 7.58 -18.27 -9.36
CA LYS A 335 8.28 -16.97 -9.35
C LYS A 335 7.77 -16.04 -8.27
N TRP A 336 6.56 -16.26 -7.78
CA TRP A 336 5.94 -15.48 -6.71
C TRP A 336 6.84 -15.34 -5.47
N ARG A 337 7.67 -16.35 -5.18
CA ARG A 337 8.61 -16.30 -4.04
C ARG A 337 9.62 -15.17 -4.17
N SER A 338 10.20 -15.01 -5.35
CA SER A 338 11.15 -13.93 -5.62
C SER A 338 10.46 -12.56 -5.66
N VAL A 339 9.21 -12.52 -6.11
CA VAL A 339 8.40 -11.29 -6.12
C VAL A 339 8.11 -10.81 -4.70
N VAL A 340 7.63 -11.70 -3.82
CA VAL A 340 7.43 -11.39 -2.38
C VAL A 340 8.70 -10.87 -1.74
N SER A 341 9.83 -11.58 -1.94
CA SER A 341 11.13 -11.17 -1.39
C SER A 341 11.56 -9.80 -1.91
N GLY A 342 11.39 -9.55 -3.22
CA GLY A 342 11.73 -8.27 -3.82
C GLY A 342 10.89 -7.12 -3.28
N HIS A 343 9.58 -7.30 -3.18
CA HIS A 343 8.68 -6.30 -2.59
C HIS A 343 9.03 -5.99 -1.13
N TYR A 344 9.31 -7.03 -0.33
CA TYR A 344 9.74 -6.86 1.05
C TYR A 344 11.02 -6.04 1.16
N VAL A 345 12.06 -6.39 0.37
CA VAL A 345 13.35 -5.68 0.37
C VAL A 345 13.17 -4.21 -0.02
N VAL A 346 12.38 -3.95 -1.06
CA VAL A 346 12.12 -2.57 -1.51
C VAL A 346 11.41 -1.77 -0.43
N CYS A 347 10.30 -2.28 0.10
CA CYS A 347 9.53 -1.56 1.12
C CYS A 347 10.33 -1.33 2.40
N LYS A 348 11.07 -2.35 2.87
CA LYS A 348 11.93 -2.23 4.04
C LYS A 348 12.99 -1.13 3.90
N ASN A 349 13.60 -1.02 2.72
CA ASN A 349 14.64 -0.01 2.48
C ASN A 349 14.08 1.36 2.08
N SER A 350 12.84 1.46 1.63
CA SER A 350 12.22 2.73 1.22
C SER A 350 11.33 3.36 2.29
N SER A 351 11.11 2.66 3.39
CA SER A 351 10.16 3.06 4.43
C SER A 351 10.80 2.96 5.82
N PRO A 352 11.93 3.69 6.06
CA PRO A 352 12.57 3.67 7.36
C PRO A 352 11.57 4.13 8.43
N ASP A 353 11.63 3.48 9.59
CA ASP A 353 10.78 3.78 10.75
C ASP A 353 9.25 3.64 10.50
N ARG A 354 8.86 2.86 9.49
CA ARG A 354 7.46 2.51 9.22
C ARG A 354 7.20 1.04 9.47
N ILE A 355 5.99 0.73 9.94
CA ILE A 355 5.53 -0.64 10.07
C ILE A 355 5.17 -1.16 8.67
N LEU A 356 5.59 -2.37 8.34
CA LEU A 356 5.26 -2.99 7.06
C LEU A 356 3.98 -3.82 7.17
N ASN A 357 2.99 -3.49 6.35
CA ASN A 357 1.92 -4.40 6.01
C ASN A 357 2.48 -5.38 4.95
N LEU A 358 2.59 -6.64 5.30
CA LEU A 358 3.21 -7.68 4.49
C LEU A 358 2.26 -8.31 3.48
N ASP A 359 1.14 -7.64 3.24
CA ASP A 359 0.12 -8.03 2.27
C ASP A 359 -0.63 -9.34 2.59
N HIS A 360 -1.46 -9.75 1.66
CA HIS A 360 -2.46 -10.80 1.82
C HIS A 360 -1.86 -12.21 1.74
N ILE A 361 -2.04 -13.02 2.75
CA ILE A 361 -1.71 -14.45 2.68
C ILE A 361 -2.65 -15.11 1.65
N GLY A 362 -2.07 -15.83 0.68
CA GLY A 362 -2.83 -16.58 -0.30
C GLY A 362 -3.55 -15.71 -1.36
N THR A 363 -2.92 -14.66 -1.83
CA THR A 363 -3.51 -13.62 -2.69
C THR A 363 -4.11 -14.09 -4.00
N ASN A 364 -3.64 -15.17 -4.60
CA ASN A 364 -4.23 -15.70 -5.83
C ASN A 364 -5.01 -16.98 -5.54
N ALA A 365 -6.32 -16.85 -5.39
CA ALA A 365 -7.21 -17.95 -5.05
C ALA A 365 -7.20 -19.09 -6.08
N SER A 366 -6.99 -18.80 -7.36
CA SER A 366 -7.01 -19.82 -8.43
C SER A 366 -5.82 -20.78 -8.38
N LEU A 367 -4.69 -20.33 -7.80
CA LEU A 367 -3.47 -21.14 -7.65
C LEU A 367 -3.13 -21.44 -6.18
N SER A 368 -4.00 -21.07 -5.25
CA SER A 368 -3.83 -21.34 -3.82
C SER A 368 -4.04 -22.82 -3.52
N SER A 369 -2.96 -23.60 -3.54
CA SER A 369 -2.94 -24.91 -2.89
C SER A 369 -2.70 -24.74 -1.37
N ALA A 370 -3.04 -25.76 -0.59
CA ALA A 370 -2.71 -25.79 0.84
C ALA A 370 -1.20 -25.59 1.08
N GLU A 371 -0.37 -26.20 0.23
CA GLU A 371 1.10 -26.08 0.29
C GLU A 371 1.57 -24.64 0.05
N ASN A 372 1.14 -24.02 -1.06
CA ASN A 372 1.50 -22.62 -1.37
C ASN A 372 1.00 -21.67 -0.29
N TYR A 373 -0.21 -21.90 0.25
CA TYR A 373 -0.75 -21.07 1.32
C TYR A 373 0.10 -21.15 2.59
N LEU A 374 0.47 -22.37 3.02
CA LEU A 374 1.32 -22.60 4.19
C LEU A 374 2.72 -22.01 4.02
N GLU A 375 3.30 -22.15 2.84
CA GLU A 375 4.61 -21.60 2.52
C GLU A 375 4.58 -20.07 2.55
N HIS A 376 3.61 -19.47 1.87
CA HIS A 376 3.45 -18.01 1.86
C HIS A 376 3.21 -17.46 3.26
N CYS A 377 2.33 -18.09 4.04
CA CYS A 377 2.11 -17.74 5.44
C CYS A 377 3.43 -17.78 6.24
N GLY A 378 4.23 -18.83 6.06
CA GLY A 378 5.54 -18.96 6.72
C GLY A 378 6.49 -17.82 6.37
N ILE A 379 6.63 -17.50 5.08
CA ILE A 379 7.49 -16.40 4.59
C ILE A 379 7.05 -15.06 5.20
N LEU A 380 5.75 -14.75 5.16
CA LEU A 380 5.26 -13.48 5.69
C LEU A 380 5.41 -13.38 7.22
N LEU A 381 5.24 -14.47 7.95
CA LEU A 381 5.46 -14.49 9.41
C LEU A 381 6.94 -14.29 9.76
N GLU A 382 7.88 -14.85 9.00
CA GLU A 382 9.31 -14.58 9.20
C GLU A 382 9.64 -13.11 8.90
N TYR A 383 9.09 -12.53 7.84
CA TYR A 383 9.25 -11.10 7.58
C TYR A 383 8.60 -10.24 8.66
N ALA A 384 7.44 -10.64 9.19
CA ALA A 384 6.82 -9.97 10.31
C ALA A 384 7.72 -9.98 11.55
N LYS A 385 8.34 -11.13 11.85
CA LYS A 385 9.27 -11.26 12.96
C LYS A 385 10.50 -10.36 12.78
N GLU A 386 11.07 -10.33 11.58
CA GLU A 386 12.26 -9.55 11.27
C GLU A 386 12.00 -8.04 11.29
N SER A 387 10.90 -7.58 10.70
CA SER A 387 10.63 -6.16 10.46
C SER A 387 9.78 -5.49 11.54
N GLY A 388 9.12 -6.25 12.41
CA GLY A 388 8.07 -5.70 13.27
C GLY A 388 6.73 -5.46 12.56
N GLY A 389 6.63 -5.79 11.27
CA GLY A 389 5.41 -5.70 10.47
C GLY A 389 4.38 -6.78 10.78
N TYR A 390 3.33 -6.86 9.97
CA TYR A 390 2.24 -7.81 10.14
C TYR A 390 1.75 -8.35 8.79
N PRO A 391 1.35 -9.63 8.72
CA PRO A 391 0.67 -10.19 7.55
C PRO A 391 -0.83 -9.90 7.60
N VAL A 392 -1.49 -9.95 6.45
CA VAL A 392 -2.95 -9.81 6.33
C VAL A 392 -3.59 -11.15 5.99
N ILE A 393 -4.54 -11.60 6.79
CA ILE A 393 -5.36 -12.76 6.45
C ILE A 393 -6.56 -12.26 5.65
N SER A 394 -6.49 -12.44 4.34
CA SER A 394 -7.57 -12.01 3.44
C SER A 394 -8.29 -13.18 2.80
N TYR A 395 -7.60 -14.29 2.57
CA TYR A 395 -8.15 -15.54 2.12
C TYR A 395 -8.22 -16.54 3.26
N LEU A 396 -9.44 -16.87 3.71
CA LEU A 396 -9.60 -17.75 4.87
C LEU A 396 -9.26 -19.21 4.53
N PRO A 397 -8.38 -19.84 5.31
CA PRO A 397 -7.91 -21.20 5.01
C PRO A 397 -8.88 -22.33 5.36
N ASP A 398 -10.08 -22.04 5.83
CA ASP A 398 -11.11 -23.04 6.16
C ASP A 398 -11.67 -23.81 4.94
N ILE A 399 -11.27 -23.41 3.73
CA ILE A 399 -11.48 -24.19 2.50
C ILE A 399 -10.57 -25.40 2.40
N PHE A 400 -9.45 -25.38 3.12
CA PHE A 400 -8.50 -26.48 3.19
C PHE A 400 -8.88 -27.45 4.33
N PRO A 401 -8.27 -28.66 4.38
CA PRO A 401 -8.44 -29.57 5.51
C PRO A 401 -8.16 -28.88 6.86
N GLU A 402 -8.82 -29.35 7.90
CA GLU A 402 -8.71 -28.82 9.27
C GLU A 402 -7.26 -28.76 9.79
N THR A 403 -6.44 -29.71 9.39
CA THR A 403 -5.00 -29.74 9.71
C THR A 403 -4.26 -28.51 9.23
N VAL A 404 -4.63 -28.00 8.05
CA VAL A 404 -3.99 -26.83 7.42
C VAL A 404 -4.32 -25.55 8.18
N TRP A 405 -5.61 -25.28 8.42
CA TRP A 405 -5.96 -24.02 9.11
C TRP A 405 -5.59 -24.05 10.60
N LYS A 406 -5.51 -25.23 11.23
CA LYS A 406 -4.94 -25.36 12.58
C LYS A 406 -3.45 -25.03 12.59
N GLU A 407 -2.69 -25.53 11.63
CA GLU A 407 -1.26 -25.21 11.48
C GLU A 407 -1.04 -23.71 11.26
N VAL A 408 -1.82 -23.07 10.36
CA VAL A 408 -1.77 -21.62 10.16
C VAL A 408 -2.04 -20.87 11.46
N ARG A 409 -3.07 -21.28 12.22
CA ARG A 409 -3.39 -20.71 13.53
C ARG A 409 -2.23 -20.82 14.52
N GLU A 410 -1.63 -21.99 14.64
CA GLU A 410 -0.49 -22.21 15.52
C GLU A 410 0.70 -21.33 15.17
N ARG A 411 1.00 -21.21 13.87
CA ARG A 411 2.06 -20.31 13.37
C ARG A 411 1.76 -18.85 13.72
N ILE A 412 0.53 -18.38 13.52
CA ILE A 412 0.11 -17.02 13.88
C ILE A 412 0.26 -16.78 15.39
N LEU A 413 -0.12 -17.74 16.21
CA LEU A 413 -0.04 -17.65 17.67
C LEU A 413 1.40 -17.61 18.20
N THR A 414 2.41 -17.85 17.38
CA THR A 414 3.82 -17.62 17.76
C THR A 414 4.15 -16.14 17.88
N LEU A 415 3.46 -15.28 17.10
CA LEU A 415 3.71 -13.84 17.04
C LEU A 415 2.60 -13.01 17.68
N TYR A 416 1.39 -13.54 17.78
CA TYR A 416 0.20 -12.82 18.23
C TYR A 416 -0.49 -13.58 19.37
N ASP A 417 -1.15 -12.85 20.24
CA ASP A 417 -2.03 -13.45 21.26
C ASP A 417 -3.46 -13.66 20.73
N ALA A 418 -4.36 -14.09 21.59
CA ALA A 418 -5.75 -14.35 21.22
C ALA A 418 -6.53 -13.08 20.81
N SER A 419 -6.10 -11.91 21.29
CA SER A 419 -6.68 -10.61 20.87
C SER A 419 -6.16 -10.15 19.52
N GLY A 420 -5.17 -10.83 18.95
CA GLY A 420 -4.45 -10.41 17.74
C GLY A 420 -3.36 -9.39 17.99
N ALA A 421 -3.16 -9.01 19.25
CA ALA A 421 -2.06 -8.12 19.63
C ALA A 421 -0.71 -8.82 19.46
N ARG A 422 0.26 -8.06 18.95
CA ARG A 422 1.62 -8.58 18.80
C ARG A 422 2.24 -8.87 20.16
N ARG A 423 2.80 -10.07 20.32
CA ARG A 423 3.55 -10.44 21.51
C ARG A 423 4.86 -9.66 21.57
N GLU A 424 5.20 -9.12 22.74
CA GLU A 424 6.53 -8.57 22.95
C GLU A 424 7.56 -9.69 22.76
N GLN A 425 8.55 -9.45 21.93
CA GLN A 425 9.68 -10.36 21.83
C GLN A 425 10.51 -10.20 23.11
N THR A 426 10.45 -11.18 24.00
CA THR A 426 11.44 -11.29 25.06
C THR A 426 12.78 -11.56 24.40
N CYS A 427 13.65 -10.53 24.41
CA CYS A 427 15.06 -10.64 24.00
C CYS A 427 15.81 -11.64 24.91
#